data_cfdd1ed23225cfae4775519eed26793f
#
_entry.id   cfdd1ed23225cfae4775519eed26793f
#
_cell.length_a   1.000
_cell.length_b   1.000
_cell.length_c   1.000
_cell.angle_alpha   90.00
_cell.angle_beta   90.00
_cell.angle_gamma   90.00
#
_symmetry.space_group_name_H-M   'P 1'
#
loop_
_entity.id
_entity.type
_entity.pdbx_description
1 polymer ?
#
loop_
_entity_poly.entity_id
_entity_poly.type
_entity_poly.pdbx_seq_one_letter_code
_entity_poly.pdbx_strand_id
1 'polypeptide(L)'
;MAITLSATSLPISAADHHPLPLTVGVLGSGHAGTALAAWFASRHVPTALWAPADHPGSISAIKANEGVITTEGMINGPFRVSACDDLAAVIRSSRVLIIVTRADVHDSFVNELANFNGELATKDIVVVCGHGFSIKYERQLRFKRIFETDNSPITSKLSDQKKCNVNIKEMKASFGLSCFPIHRDDAGVIDLPEDTKNIFAQLFSARIICIPPLQVLFFSNYITHAVPAVMNIGRLRDPANSLTKRAEKWLLELDERTPRAEKGFFFYGEGSNTYVCNVQEQIDHERRKVAAACGLRLNSLLQECNDEYDTDYETLREYCLAPSPHNVHHACPDDMEHRYFSEELCSLEDVAAIAAIAKIEIPLTHAFINIIHAGKGKINPTGKSSSVIGNFSSSDLIRFGATHVSNKDEMVE
;
A
#
# COMPACT_ATOMS: atom_id res chain seq x y z
N MET A 1 -3.64 20.26 77.44
CA MET A 1 -2.36 19.94 76.85
C MET A 1 -2.68 19.05 75.63
N ALA A 2 -2.77 19.64 74.43
CA ALA A 2 -3.13 18.95 73.21
C ALA A 2 -1.87 18.83 72.37
N ILE A 3 -1.45 17.61 72.04
CA ILE A 3 -0.28 17.31 71.22
C ILE A 3 -0.76 17.25 69.79
N THR A 4 -0.34 18.24 69.00
CA THR A 4 -0.55 18.30 67.55
C THR A 4 0.55 17.53 66.86
N LEU A 5 0.21 16.40 66.20
CA LEU A 5 1.11 15.67 65.30
C LEU A 5 1.03 16.29 63.92
N SER A 6 2.11 16.92 63.50
CA SER A 6 2.33 17.41 62.15
C SER A 6 2.73 16.25 61.25
N ALA A 7 1.88 15.92 60.28
CA ALA A 7 2.19 14.98 59.19
C ALA A 7 2.91 15.74 58.06
N THR A 8 4.22 15.59 57.95
CA THR A 8 5.01 16.03 56.80
C THR A 8 4.80 15.03 55.66
N SER A 9 4.00 15.42 54.66
CA SER A 9 3.90 14.73 53.36
C SER A 9 5.19 15.01 52.58
N LEU A 10 5.97 13.99 52.31
CA LEU A 10 7.06 14.04 51.31
C LEU A 10 6.46 14.19 49.93
N PRO A 11 7.01 15.08 49.08
CA PRO A 11 6.54 15.17 47.68
C PRO A 11 6.96 13.88 46.97
N ILE A 12 5.98 13.18 46.40
CA ILE A 12 6.22 12.11 45.43
C ILE A 12 6.80 12.81 44.21
N SER A 13 8.08 12.62 43.96
CA SER A 13 8.76 13.00 42.73
C SER A 13 7.98 12.36 41.55
N ALA A 14 7.37 13.19 40.74
CA ALA A 14 6.91 12.76 39.44
C ALA A 14 8.15 12.28 38.67
N ALA A 15 8.32 10.97 38.57
CA ALA A 15 9.33 10.40 37.71
C ALA A 15 9.05 10.94 36.29
N ASP A 16 9.95 11.74 35.76
CA ASP A 16 9.98 12.20 34.38
C ASP A 16 9.98 10.96 33.48
N HIS A 17 8.82 10.52 33.09
CA HIS A 17 8.67 9.56 32.00
C HIS A 17 9.01 10.29 30.71
N HIS A 18 10.30 10.50 30.45
CA HIS A 18 10.75 10.78 29.10
C HIS A 18 10.35 9.58 28.24
N PRO A 19 9.46 9.77 27.24
CA PRO A 19 9.10 8.66 26.36
C PRO A 19 10.38 8.12 25.73
N LEU A 20 10.55 6.78 25.74
CA LEU A 20 11.68 6.13 25.09
C LEU A 20 11.81 6.67 23.66
N PRO A 21 13.05 6.93 23.20
CA PRO A 21 13.25 7.47 21.85
C PRO A 21 12.58 6.57 20.82
N LEU A 22 11.94 7.19 19.82
CA LEU A 22 11.31 6.48 18.71
C LEU A 22 12.39 5.74 17.92
N THR A 23 12.24 4.42 17.77
CA THR A 23 13.07 3.56 16.93
C THR A 23 12.19 2.83 15.94
N VAL A 24 12.59 2.76 14.68
CA VAL A 24 11.80 2.20 13.58
C VAL A 24 12.53 1.03 12.93
N GLY A 25 11.81 -0.08 12.73
CA GLY A 25 12.25 -1.18 11.89
C GLY A 25 11.46 -1.19 10.58
N VAL A 26 12.13 -0.98 9.46
CA VAL A 26 11.55 -1.06 8.13
C VAL A 26 11.75 -2.48 7.58
N LEU A 27 10.66 -3.16 7.28
CA LEU A 27 10.63 -4.54 6.80
C LEU A 27 10.25 -4.53 5.32
N GLY A 28 11.25 -4.71 4.48
CA GLY A 28 11.19 -4.58 3.02
C GLY A 28 12.13 -3.50 2.52
N SER A 29 13.07 -3.84 1.63
CA SER A 29 14.11 -2.94 1.12
C SER A 29 14.00 -2.73 -0.40
N GLY A 30 12.77 -2.68 -0.91
CA GLY A 30 12.45 -2.24 -2.27
C GLY A 30 12.54 -0.71 -2.42
N HIS A 31 11.96 -0.18 -3.49
CA HIS A 31 11.94 1.26 -3.77
C HIS A 31 11.41 2.09 -2.59
N ALA A 32 10.20 1.79 -2.12
CA ALA A 32 9.54 2.54 -1.05
C ALA A 32 10.20 2.29 0.32
N GLY A 33 10.57 1.05 0.65
CA GLY A 33 11.19 0.74 1.94
C GLY A 33 12.55 1.39 2.13
N THR A 34 13.40 1.38 1.09
CA THR A 34 14.69 2.08 1.11
C THR A 34 14.51 3.60 1.23
N ALA A 35 13.53 4.15 0.51
CA ALA A 35 13.22 5.58 0.56
C ALA A 35 12.69 6.00 1.94
N LEU A 36 11.76 5.23 2.52
CA LEU A 36 11.24 5.50 3.87
C LEU A 36 12.33 5.37 4.94
N ALA A 37 13.22 4.38 4.83
CA ALA A 37 14.33 4.25 5.76
C ALA A 37 15.25 5.48 5.74
N ALA A 38 15.59 5.98 4.55
CA ALA A 38 16.37 7.22 4.39
C ALA A 38 15.59 8.44 4.89
N TRP A 39 14.28 8.52 4.60
CA TRP A 39 13.40 9.59 5.07
C TRP A 39 13.36 9.66 6.60
N PHE A 40 13.17 8.53 7.29
CA PHE A 40 13.17 8.51 8.76
C PHE A 40 14.53 8.89 9.34
N ALA A 41 15.61 8.38 8.75
CA ALA A 41 16.98 8.74 9.16
C ALA A 41 17.26 10.25 8.97
N SER A 42 16.75 10.88 7.91
CA SER A 42 16.85 12.33 7.69
C SER A 42 16.14 13.16 8.77
N ARG A 43 15.14 12.57 9.43
CA ARG A 43 14.39 13.16 10.54
C ARG A 43 14.99 12.77 11.92
N HIS A 44 16.22 12.26 11.93
CA HIS A 44 16.94 11.80 13.12
C HIS A 44 16.24 10.66 13.89
N VAL A 45 15.40 9.86 13.22
CA VAL A 45 14.78 8.67 13.80
C VAL A 45 15.71 7.48 13.57
N PRO A 46 16.24 6.82 14.63
CA PRO A 46 17.04 5.62 14.48
C PRO A 46 16.28 4.54 13.73
N THR A 47 16.81 4.12 12.59
CA THR A 47 16.13 3.24 11.65
C THR A 47 16.94 2.00 11.35
N ALA A 48 16.35 0.82 11.54
CA ALA A 48 16.84 -0.46 11.05
C ALA A 48 16.09 -0.82 9.76
N LEU A 49 16.79 -1.44 8.81
CA LEU A 49 16.23 -1.91 7.55
C LEU A 49 16.53 -3.38 7.37
N TRP A 50 15.52 -4.17 7.07
CA TRP A 50 15.60 -5.61 6.82
C TRP A 50 14.83 -6.00 5.56
N ALA A 51 15.27 -7.08 4.94
CA ALA A 51 14.53 -7.77 3.89
C ALA A 51 14.83 -9.27 3.92
N PRO A 52 13.90 -10.13 3.43
CA PRO A 52 14.13 -11.57 3.37
C PRO A 52 15.29 -11.94 2.44
N ALA A 53 15.97 -13.05 2.73
CA ALA A 53 17.19 -13.45 2.03
C ALA A 53 16.95 -13.78 0.53
N ASP A 54 15.79 -14.27 0.19
CA ASP A 54 15.36 -14.58 -1.17
C ASP A 54 14.96 -13.31 -1.97
N HIS A 55 14.64 -12.21 -1.27
CA HIS A 55 14.31 -10.91 -1.86
C HIS A 55 15.08 -9.77 -1.17
N PRO A 56 16.43 -9.78 -1.20
CA PRO A 56 17.26 -8.88 -0.39
C PRO A 56 17.18 -7.41 -0.80
N GLY A 57 16.55 -7.08 -1.94
CA GLY A 57 16.36 -5.71 -2.41
C GLY A 57 17.67 -4.90 -2.42
N SER A 58 17.74 -3.85 -1.59
CA SER A 58 18.90 -2.96 -1.45
C SER A 58 19.84 -3.32 -0.28
N ILE A 59 19.50 -4.30 0.57
CA ILE A 59 20.23 -4.59 1.83
C ILE A 59 21.73 -4.80 1.58
N SER A 60 22.11 -5.67 0.65
CA SER A 60 23.53 -5.98 0.36
C SER A 60 24.29 -4.74 -0.10
N ALA A 61 23.68 -3.92 -0.97
CA ALA A 61 24.30 -2.68 -1.45
C ALA A 61 24.46 -1.63 -0.34
N ILE A 62 23.46 -1.51 0.55
CA ILE A 62 23.53 -0.58 1.68
C ILE A 62 24.61 -1.04 2.68
N LYS A 63 24.72 -2.34 2.97
CA LYS A 63 25.81 -2.87 3.80
C LYS A 63 27.18 -2.61 3.22
N ALA A 64 27.35 -2.87 1.93
CA ALA A 64 28.61 -2.59 1.23
C ALA A 64 28.95 -1.09 1.22
N ASN A 65 27.96 -0.21 1.39
CA ASN A 65 28.12 1.24 1.52
C ASN A 65 28.05 1.68 3.01
N GLU A 66 28.53 0.86 3.93
CA GLU A 66 28.63 1.15 5.37
C GLU A 66 27.30 1.59 6.04
N GLY A 67 26.17 1.11 5.56
CA GLY A 67 24.84 1.48 6.05
C GLY A 67 24.35 2.82 5.54
N VAL A 68 24.95 3.40 4.52
CA VAL A 68 24.57 4.71 3.98
C VAL A 68 23.68 4.55 2.75
N ILE A 69 22.52 5.20 2.79
CA ILE A 69 21.64 5.41 1.64
C ILE A 69 21.88 6.83 1.12
N THR A 70 22.19 6.97 -0.16
CA THR A 70 22.29 8.28 -0.80
C THR A 70 20.97 8.63 -1.45
N THR A 71 20.45 9.82 -1.18
CA THR A 71 19.18 10.28 -1.72
C THR A 71 19.32 11.47 -2.64
N GLU A 72 18.38 11.55 -3.59
CA GLU A 72 18.16 12.68 -4.49
C GLU A 72 16.66 13.03 -4.51
N GLY A 73 16.33 14.22 -4.92
CA GLY A 73 14.94 14.70 -5.03
C GLY A 73 14.51 15.54 -3.83
N MET A 74 13.44 15.15 -3.14
CA MET A 74 12.90 15.94 -2.01
C MET A 74 13.89 16.14 -0.86
N ILE A 75 14.70 15.12 -0.59
CA ILE A 75 15.85 15.22 0.32
C ILE A 75 17.10 14.77 -0.40
N ASN A 76 18.20 15.44 -0.13
CA ASN A 76 19.47 15.17 -0.80
C ASN A 76 20.57 14.90 0.22
N GLY A 77 21.38 13.89 -0.03
CA GLY A 77 22.54 13.59 0.79
C GLY A 77 22.61 12.14 1.29
N PRO A 78 23.63 11.83 2.10
CA PRO A 78 23.81 10.51 2.71
C PRO A 78 23.05 10.41 4.02
N PHE A 79 22.28 9.33 4.19
CA PHE A 79 21.58 9.01 5.44
C PHE A 79 21.95 7.61 5.92
N ARG A 80 22.33 7.50 7.19
CA ARG A 80 22.78 6.25 7.77
C ARG A 80 21.63 5.49 8.39
N VAL A 81 21.53 4.20 8.04
CA VAL A 81 20.59 3.23 8.60
C VAL A 81 21.31 1.97 9.06
N SER A 82 20.68 1.20 9.93
CA SER A 82 21.19 -0.12 10.33
C SER A 82 20.63 -1.19 9.39
N ALA A 83 21.37 -1.55 8.34
CA ALA A 83 21.00 -2.65 7.46
C ALA A 83 21.29 -4.00 8.13
N CYS A 84 20.28 -4.82 8.37
CA CYS A 84 20.35 -6.04 9.17
C CYS A 84 19.79 -7.26 8.42
N ASP A 85 20.40 -8.44 8.62
CA ASP A 85 19.86 -9.72 8.09
C ASP A 85 19.01 -10.46 9.14
N ASP A 86 19.15 -10.11 10.42
CA ASP A 86 18.43 -10.75 11.52
C ASP A 86 17.11 -10.02 11.78
N LEU A 87 15.99 -10.61 11.32
CA LEU A 87 14.64 -10.10 11.56
C LEU A 87 14.33 -9.97 13.06
N ALA A 88 14.75 -10.95 13.86
CA ALA A 88 14.51 -10.92 15.31
C ALA A 88 15.20 -9.74 15.98
N ALA A 89 16.42 -9.40 15.56
CA ALA A 89 17.13 -8.23 16.06
C ALA A 89 16.40 -6.93 15.73
N VAL A 90 15.88 -6.81 14.48
CA VAL A 90 15.10 -5.63 14.04
C VAL A 90 13.80 -5.53 14.83
N ILE A 91 13.06 -6.64 15.01
CA ILE A 91 11.81 -6.64 15.78
C ILE A 91 12.09 -6.20 17.23
N ARG A 92 13.11 -6.76 17.89
CA ARG A 92 13.44 -6.44 19.28
C ARG A 92 13.86 -4.99 19.48
N SER A 93 14.69 -4.45 18.59
CA SER A 93 15.24 -3.09 18.72
C SER A 93 14.26 -1.97 18.32
N SER A 94 13.19 -2.29 17.65
CA SER A 94 12.25 -1.30 17.12
C SER A 94 11.03 -1.12 18.03
N ARG A 95 10.60 0.12 18.22
CA ARG A 95 9.32 0.47 18.85
C ARG A 95 8.16 0.34 17.87
N VAL A 96 8.40 0.77 16.63
CA VAL A 96 7.43 0.70 15.52
C VAL A 96 8.03 -0.13 14.38
N LEU A 97 7.25 -1.02 13.82
CA LEU A 97 7.62 -1.79 12.63
C LEU A 97 6.84 -1.26 11.43
N ILE A 98 7.56 -0.97 10.34
CA ILE A 98 6.97 -0.49 9.08
C ILE A 98 7.12 -1.59 8.04
N ILE A 99 6.03 -2.25 7.67
CA ILE A 99 6.00 -3.28 6.64
C ILE A 99 5.83 -2.60 5.29
N VAL A 100 6.76 -2.85 4.38
CA VAL A 100 6.79 -2.27 3.02
C VAL A 100 7.02 -3.40 2.02
N THR A 101 6.06 -4.31 1.93
CA THR A 101 6.07 -5.46 1.04
C THR A 101 4.85 -5.42 0.12
N ARG A 102 4.93 -6.11 -1.00
CA ARG A 102 3.79 -6.24 -1.93
C ARG A 102 2.69 -7.09 -1.30
N ALA A 103 1.44 -6.79 -1.61
CA ALA A 103 0.30 -7.52 -1.05
C ALA A 103 0.26 -9.01 -1.48
N ASP A 104 0.74 -9.33 -2.67
CA ASP A 104 0.77 -10.70 -3.20
C ASP A 104 1.82 -11.62 -2.53
N VAL A 105 2.68 -11.08 -1.66
CA VAL A 105 3.63 -11.85 -0.84
C VAL A 105 3.33 -11.79 0.66
N HIS A 106 2.25 -11.15 1.07
CA HIS A 106 1.91 -11.01 2.49
C HIS A 106 1.74 -12.35 3.20
N ASP A 107 1.15 -13.37 2.57
CA ASP A 107 0.95 -14.69 3.18
C ASP A 107 2.26 -15.32 3.67
N SER A 108 3.28 -15.34 2.81
CA SER A 108 4.59 -15.90 3.17
C SER A 108 5.28 -15.07 4.25
N PHE A 109 5.18 -13.74 4.16
CA PHE A 109 5.76 -12.82 5.11
C PHE A 109 5.10 -12.90 6.50
N VAL A 110 3.77 -13.02 6.55
CA VAL A 110 3.01 -13.20 7.79
C VAL A 110 3.36 -14.50 8.47
N ASN A 111 3.55 -15.60 7.71
CA ASN A 111 3.99 -16.87 8.25
C ASN A 111 5.37 -16.76 8.92
N GLU A 112 6.29 -15.98 8.38
CA GLU A 112 7.59 -15.70 9.00
C GLU A 112 7.42 -14.85 10.27
N LEU A 113 6.64 -13.77 10.22
CA LEU A 113 6.37 -12.90 11.36
C LEU A 113 5.66 -13.62 12.51
N ALA A 114 4.81 -14.59 12.24
CA ALA A 114 4.08 -15.34 13.27
C ALA A 114 5.00 -16.07 14.26
N ASN A 115 6.25 -16.38 13.86
CA ASN A 115 7.26 -16.95 14.75
C ASN A 115 7.68 -15.98 15.87
N PHE A 116 7.38 -14.70 15.73
CA PHE A 116 7.72 -13.61 16.66
C PHE A 116 6.50 -13.03 17.37
N ASN A 117 5.39 -13.74 17.44
CA ASN A 117 4.15 -13.26 18.05
C ASN A 117 4.29 -12.78 19.50
N GLY A 118 5.28 -13.31 20.23
CA GLY A 118 5.61 -12.85 21.59
C GLY A 118 6.10 -11.41 21.61
N GLU A 119 7.08 -11.10 20.76
CA GLU A 119 7.68 -9.77 20.62
C GLU A 119 6.74 -8.78 19.94
N LEU A 120 6.01 -9.23 18.91
CA LEU A 120 5.06 -8.42 18.15
C LEU A 120 3.87 -7.93 19.00
N ALA A 121 3.46 -8.69 20.01
CA ALA A 121 2.33 -8.35 20.88
C ALA A 121 2.45 -6.96 21.56
N THR A 122 3.64 -6.41 21.67
CA THR A 122 3.91 -5.10 22.27
C THR A 122 4.18 -3.99 21.24
N LYS A 123 4.16 -4.31 19.93
CA LYS A 123 4.57 -3.40 18.85
C LYS A 123 3.37 -2.75 18.19
N ASP A 124 3.60 -1.52 17.77
CA ASP A 124 2.78 -0.86 16.77
C ASP A 124 3.34 -1.23 15.39
N ILE A 125 2.49 -1.79 14.52
CA ILE A 125 2.85 -2.19 13.16
C ILE A 125 2.18 -1.22 12.19
N VAL A 126 2.94 -0.68 11.25
CA VAL A 126 2.42 0.14 10.14
C VAL A 126 2.64 -0.62 8.84
N VAL A 127 1.59 -0.88 8.09
CA VAL A 127 1.67 -1.53 6.79
C VAL A 127 1.43 -0.49 5.70
N VAL A 128 2.40 -0.31 4.84
CA VAL A 128 2.34 0.65 3.74
C VAL A 128 1.69 -0.01 2.53
N CYS A 129 0.61 0.58 2.00
CA CYS A 129 -0.23 -0.02 0.97
C CYS A 129 -0.66 -1.43 1.38
N GLY A 130 -1.33 -1.55 2.53
CA GLY A 130 -1.56 -2.84 3.16
C GLY A 130 -2.59 -3.73 2.46
N HIS A 131 -3.46 -3.19 1.60
CA HIS A 131 -4.49 -3.93 0.89
C HIS A 131 -5.34 -4.82 1.81
N GLY A 132 -5.71 -4.29 2.99
CA GLY A 132 -6.49 -5.01 3.99
C GLY A 132 -5.67 -5.99 4.83
N PHE A 133 -4.39 -5.72 5.05
CA PHE A 133 -3.52 -6.55 5.88
C PHE A 133 -4.10 -6.80 7.27
N SER A 134 -4.58 -5.77 7.94
CA SER A 134 -5.19 -5.89 9.27
C SER A 134 -6.41 -6.83 9.25
N ILE A 135 -7.22 -6.76 8.20
CA ILE A 135 -8.42 -7.57 8.03
C ILE A 135 -8.09 -9.05 7.77
N LYS A 136 -7.09 -9.29 6.92
CA LYS A 136 -6.71 -10.63 6.47
C LYS A 136 -5.92 -11.41 7.53
N TYR A 137 -5.10 -10.73 8.34
CA TYR A 137 -4.08 -11.39 9.19
C TYR A 137 -4.22 -11.14 10.68
N GLU A 138 -5.25 -10.43 11.14
CA GLU A 138 -5.46 -10.11 12.56
C GLU A 138 -5.57 -11.34 13.49
N ARG A 139 -5.92 -12.50 12.95
CA ARG A 139 -6.01 -13.77 13.69
C ARG A 139 -4.69 -14.54 13.70
N GLN A 140 -3.76 -14.23 12.82
CA GLN A 140 -2.48 -14.94 12.67
C GLN A 140 -1.36 -14.25 13.45
N LEU A 141 -1.40 -12.91 13.54
CA LEU A 141 -0.40 -12.11 14.22
C LEU A 141 -0.94 -11.54 15.52
N ARG A 142 -0.08 -11.54 16.56
CA ARG A 142 -0.32 -10.81 17.81
C ARG A 142 0.41 -9.47 17.74
N PHE A 143 -0.27 -8.39 18.00
CA PHE A 143 0.24 -7.03 17.91
C PHE A 143 -0.46 -6.14 18.95
N LYS A 144 0.16 -5.01 19.28
CA LYS A 144 -0.51 -3.98 20.06
C LYS A 144 -1.57 -3.29 19.20
N ARG A 145 -1.16 -2.81 18.01
CA ARG A 145 -2.03 -2.20 16.99
C ARG A 145 -1.43 -2.43 15.60
N ILE A 146 -2.29 -2.57 14.60
CA ILE A 146 -1.91 -2.45 13.19
C ILE A 146 -2.46 -1.14 12.66
N PHE A 147 -1.60 -0.35 12.06
CA PHE A 147 -1.94 0.80 11.24
C PHE A 147 -1.72 0.43 9.78
N GLU A 148 -2.55 0.93 8.90
CA GLU A 148 -2.48 0.57 7.50
C GLU A 148 -2.73 1.78 6.64
N THR A 149 -1.78 2.13 5.76
CA THR A 149 -1.98 3.22 4.81
C THR A 149 -2.75 2.72 3.60
N ASP A 150 -3.66 3.51 3.09
CA ASP A 150 -4.41 3.19 1.86
C ASP A 150 -3.50 3.25 0.63
N ASN A 151 -2.49 4.09 0.64
CA ASN A 151 -1.51 4.21 -0.43
C ASN A 151 -0.08 4.38 0.11
N SER A 152 0.91 4.43 -0.78
CA SER A 152 2.29 4.74 -0.40
C SER A 152 2.43 6.23 -0.07
N PRO A 153 2.89 6.60 1.14
CA PRO A 153 3.14 7.99 1.48
C PRO A 153 4.24 8.65 0.64
N ILE A 154 5.03 7.85 -0.08
CA ILE A 154 6.24 8.31 -0.77
C ILE A 154 6.32 7.73 -2.19
N THR A 155 6.63 8.57 -3.16
CA THR A 155 6.94 8.17 -4.54
C THR A 155 8.45 8.18 -4.74
N SER A 156 9.02 7.02 -5.06
CA SER A 156 10.47 6.86 -5.14
C SER A 156 10.91 5.84 -6.17
N LYS A 157 12.18 5.92 -6.56
CA LYS A 157 12.83 4.94 -7.44
C LYS A 157 14.27 4.67 -6.99
N LEU A 158 14.61 3.39 -6.78
CA LEU A 158 16.00 2.96 -6.62
C LEU A 158 16.75 3.07 -7.94
N SER A 159 18.04 3.39 -7.88
CA SER A 159 18.94 3.28 -9.02
C SER A 159 19.19 1.81 -9.36
N ASP A 160 19.09 1.47 -10.64
CA ASP A 160 19.36 0.11 -11.13
C ASP A 160 20.85 -0.24 -11.01
N GLN A 161 21.74 0.75 -11.12
CA GLN A 161 23.19 0.57 -11.05
C GLN A 161 23.71 0.52 -9.61
N LYS A 162 23.15 1.37 -8.72
CA LYS A 162 23.55 1.44 -7.32
C LYS A 162 22.33 1.38 -6.44
N LYS A 163 21.97 0.20 -5.97
CA LYS A 163 20.78 -0.03 -5.12
C LYS A 163 20.81 0.64 -3.74
N CYS A 164 21.90 1.31 -3.37
CA CYS A 164 21.96 2.18 -2.21
C CYS A 164 21.62 3.66 -2.54
N ASN A 165 21.36 3.99 -3.81
CA ASN A 165 20.93 5.31 -4.23
C ASN A 165 19.44 5.29 -4.53
N VAL A 166 18.70 6.22 -3.95
CA VAL A 166 17.24 6.34 -4.15
C VAL A 166 16.84 7.77 -4.48
N ASN A 167 16.08 7.92 -5.55
CA ASN A 167 15.42 9.18 -5.86
C ASN A 167 14.05 9.21 -5.17
N ILE A 168 13.89 10.15 -4.23
CA ILE A 168 12.62 10.44 -3.56
C ILE A 168 11.95 11.57 -4.33
N LYS A 169 11.00 11.21 -5.17
CA LYS A 169 10.37 12.16 -6.08
C LYS A 169 9.41 13.09 -5.36
N GLU A 170 8.59 12.49 -4.50
CA GLU A 170 7.55 13.22 -3.80
C GLU A 170 7.08 12.48 -2.54
N MET A 171 6.71 13.24 -1.53
CA MET A 171 5.88 12.81 -0.40
C MET A 171 4.46 13.27 -0.69
N LYS A 172 3.47 12.40 -0.55
CA LYS A 172 2.07 12.78 -0.75
C LYS A 172 1.64 13.87 0.22
N ALA A 173 0.79 14.77 -0.22
CA ALA A 173 0.22 15.83 0.61
C ALA A 173 -0.72 15.25 1.67
N SER A 174 -1.45 14.18 1.33
CA SER A 174 -2.30 13.44 2.27
C SER A 174 -2.38 11.96 1.93
N PHE A 175 -2.71 11.15 2.93
CA PHE A 175 -3.05 9.72 2.77
C PHE A 175 -3.99 9.26 3.88
N GLY A 176 -4.78 8.22 3.60
CA GLY A 176 -5.62 7.55 4.58
C GLY A 176 -4.80 6.62 5.47
N LEU A 177 -5.11 6.62 6.77
CA LEU A 177 -4.51 5.72 7.75
C LEU A 177 -5.60 5.08 8.60
N SER A 178 -5.66 3.76 8.56
CA SER A 178 -6.53 2.99 9.46
C SER A 178 -5.78 2.54 10.72
N CYS A 179 -6.54 2.25 11.76
CA CYS A 179 -6.04 1.65 13.00
C CYS A 179 -6.90 0.42 13.35
N PHE A 180 -6.27 -0.71 13.60
CA PHE A 180 -6.93 -1.88 14.15
C PHE A 180 -6.24 -2.36 15.44
N PRO A 181 -6.97 -2.59 16.56
CA PRO A 181 -8.41 -2.37 16.75
C PRO A 181 -8.83 -0.92 16.48
N ILE A 182 -10.07 -0.74 15.99
CA ILE A 182 -10.58 0.60 15.67
C ILE A 182 -10.58 1.47 16.93
N HIS A 183 -9.94 2.63 16.83
CA HIS A 183 -9.98 3.66 17.86
C HIS A 183 -10.99 4.75 17.46
N ARG A 184 -11.76 5.22 18.45
CA ARG A 184 -12.70 6.34 18.29
C ARG A 184 -12.42 7.36 19.38
N ASP A 185 -12.60 8.62 19.05
CA ASP A 185 -12.59 9.70 20.02
C ASP A 185 -13.85 9.71 20.91
N ASP A 186 -13.94 10.67 21.83
CA ASP A 186 -15.07 10.81 22.75
C ASP A 186 -16.40 11.13 22.04
N ALA A 187 -16.35 11.63 20.81
CA ALA A 187 -17.52 11.86 19.95
C ALA A 187 -17.89 10.63 19.11
N GLY A 188 -17.15 9.53 19.22
CA GLY A 188 -17.36 8.30 18.45
C GLY A 188 -16.79 8.34 17.03
N VAL A 189 -16.03 9.39 16.67
CA VAL A 189 -15.39 9.54 15.36
C VAL A 189 -14.12 8.68 15.33
N ILE A 190 -13.86 8.04 14.20
CA ILE A 190 -12.61 7.27 14.00
C ILE A 190 -11.42 8.22 14.07
N ASP A 191 -10.50 7.94 14.97
CA ASP A 191 -9.32 8.76 15.22
C ASP A 191 -8.11 7.87 15.56
N LEU A 192 -6.92 8.46 15.62
CA LEU A 192 -5.72 7.79 16.10
C LEU A 192 -5.62 7.88 17.63
N PRO A 193 -5.15 6.81 18.30
CA PRO A 193 -4.79 6.91 19.71
C PRO A 193 -3.78 8.03 19.96
N GLU A 194 -3.96 8.80 21.04
CA GLU A 194 -3.17 10.01 21.31
C GLU A 194 -1.66 9.71 21.41
N ASP A 195 -1.29 8.56 21.98
CA ASP A 195 0.10 8.12 22.06
C ASP A 195 0.76 7.83 20.71
N THR A 196 -0.02 7.74 19.63
CA THR A 196 0.45 7.50 18.25
C THR A 196 0.46 8.74 17.38
N LYS A 197 -0.35 9.74 17.66
CA LYS A 197 -0.38 10.99 16.88
C LYS A 197 1.01 11.63 16.77
N ASN A 198 1.73 11.74 17.90
CA ASN A 198 3.10 12.24 17.93
C ASN A 198 4.10 11.38 17.17
N ILE A 199 3.90 10.05 17.16
CA ILE A 199 4.74 9.11 16.40
C ILE A 199 4.56 9.38 14.91
N PHE A 200 3.32 9.44 14.43
CA PHE A 200 3.06 9.68 13.02
C PHE A 200 3.49 11.07 12.56
N ALA A 201 3.35 12.11 13.39
CA ALA A 201 3.87 13.44 13.11
C ALA A 201 5.41 13.48 12.97
N GLN A 202 6.12 12.61 13.72
CA GLN A 202 7.58 12.46 13.58
C GLN A 202 7.93 11.68 12.30
N LEU A 203 7.15 10.69 11.90
CA LEU A 203 7.45 9.83 10.76
C LEU A 203 7.06 10.47 9.42
N PHE A 204 5.91 11.14 9.35
CA PHE A 204 5.36 11.65 8.10
C PHE A 204 5.08 13.15 8.17
N SER A 205 5.30 13.85 7.07
CA SER A 205 4.95 15.27 6.92
C SER A 205 3.58 15.47 6.27
N ALA A 206 2.97 14.41 5.75
CA ALA A 206 1.67 14.42 5.09
C ALA A 206 0.51 14.61 6.09
N ARG A 207 -0.60 15.16 5.62
CA ARG A 207 -1.86 15.17 6.36
C ARG A 207 -2.43 13.75 6.42
N ILE A 208 -2.63 13.22 7.62
CA ILE A 208 -3.22 11.91 7.85
C ILE A 208 -4.74 12.04 7.96
N ILE A 209 -5.45 11.24 7.18
CA ILE A 209 -6.91 11.11 7.21
C ILE A 209 -7.25 9.79 7.89
N CYS A 210 -7.88 9.83 9.06
CA CYS A 210 -8.26 8.60 9.78
C CYS A 210 -9.42 7.93 9.06
N ILE A 211 -9.22 6.67 8.68
CA ILE A 211 -10.21 5.86 7.96
C ILE A 211 -10.44 4.52 8.66
N PRO A 212 -11.60 3.88 8.50
CA PRO A 212 -11.80 2.53 9.02
C PRO A 212 -10.96 1.50 8.24
N PRO A 213 -10.53 0.38 8.87
CA PRO A 213 -9.76 -0.68 8.20
C PRO A 213 -10.40 -1.18 6.90
N LEU A 214 -11.72 -1.34 6.87
CA LEU A 214 -12.43 -1.79 5.67
C LEU A 214 -12.24 -0.84 4.49
N GLN A 215 -12.09 0.47 4.73
CA GLN A 215 -11.94 1.47 3.68
C GLN A 215 -10.61 1.32 2.92
N VAL A 216 -9.56 0.78 3.56
CA VAL A 216 -8.27 0.54 2.90
C VAL A 216 -8.40 -0.39 1.69
N LEU A 217 -9.33 -1.35 1.73
CA LEU A 217 -9.59 -2.27 0.60
C LEU A 217 -10.18 -1.57 -0.63
N PHE A 218 -10.75 -0.38 -0.43
CA PHE A 218 -11.37 0.40 -1.50
C PHE A 218 -10.44 1.47 -2.08
N PHE A 219 -9.15 1.50 -1.72
CA PHE A 219 -8.23 2.45 -2.31
C PHE A 219 -8.09 2.22 -3.82
N SER A 220 -8.05 3.31 -4.59
CA SER A 220 -8.23 3.27 -6.05
C SER A 220 -7.02 2.79 -6.87
N ASN A 221 -5.92 2.34 -6.23
CA ASN A 221 -4.70 1.89 -6.92
C ASN A 221 -4.98 0.83 -7.99
N TYR A 222 -5.84 -0.14 -7.71
CA TYR A 222 -6.19 -1.16 -8.69
C TYR A 222 -6.87 -0.60 -9.94
N ILE A 223 -7.55 0.55 -9.82
CA ILE A 223 -8.15 1.21 -10.97
C ILE A 223 -7.08 1.96 -11.78
N THR A 224 -6.16 2.65 -11.09
CA THR A 224 -5.10 3.41 -11.76
C THR A 224 -4.03 2.53 -12.39
N HIS A 225 -3.87 1.30 -11.91
CA HIS A 225 -2.85 0.36 -12.37
C HIS A 225 -3.42 -0.75 -13.25
N ALA A 226 -4.35 -1.58 -12.74
CA ALA A 226 -4.82 -2.74 -13.47
C ALA A 226 -5.64 -2.36 -14.71
N VAL A 227 -6.45 -1.30 -14.66
CA VAL A 227 -7.29 -0.93 -15.81
C VAL A 227 -6.43 -0.52 -17.01
N PRO A 228 -5.49 0.44 -16.93
CA PRO A 228 -4.63 0.74 -18.07
C PRO A 228 -3.75 -0.44 -18.47
N ALA A 229 -3.28 -1.28 -17.51
CA ALA A 229 -2.48 -2.46 -17.83
C ALA A 229 -3.25 -3.46 -18.69
N VAL A 230 -4.48 -3.79 -18.29
CA VAL A 230 -5.37 -4.69 -19.05
C VAL A 230 -5.76 -4.09 -20.41
N MET A 231 -6.09 -2.81 -20.46
CA MET A 231 -6.46 -2.13 -21.73
C MET A 231 -5.30 -2.01 -22.71
N ASN A 232 -4.06 -2.16 -22.24
CA ASN A 232 -2.83 -2.17 -23.04
C ASN A 232 -2.13 -3.52 -23.06
N ILE A 233 -2.82 -4.62 -22.75
CA ILE A 233 -2.24 -5.98 -22.64
C ILE A 233 -1.50 -6.42 -23.91
N GLY A 234 -1.95 -5.99 -25.09
CA GLY A 234 -1.30 -6.27 -26.36
C GLY A 234 0.08 -5.63 -26.53
N ARG A 235 0.55 -4.80 -25.57
CA ARG A 235 1.89 -4.20 -25.54
C ARG A 235 2.87 -4.98 -24.67
N LEU A 236 2.42 -6.00 -23.96
CA LEU A 236 3.28 -6.88 -23.18
C LEU A 236 4.21 -7.69 -24.09
N ARG A 237 5.33 -8.10 -23.55
CA ARG A 237 6.25 -9.03 -24.23
C ARG A 237 5.68 -10.45 -24.18
N ASP A 238 5.86 -11.19 -25.27
CA ASP A 238 5.58 -12.61 -25.25
C ASP A 238 6.50 -13.34 -24.26
N PRO A 239 5.99 -14.33 -23.51
CA PRO A 239 6.83 -15.15 -22.65
C PRO A 239 7.94 -15.86 -23.45
N ALA A 240 9.14 -15.93 -22.89
CA ALA A 240 10.35 -16.40 -23.59
C ALA A 240 10.24 -17.77 -24.28
N ASN A 241 9.28 -18.61 -23.92
CA ASN A 241 9.06 -19.95 -24.49
C ASN A 241 7.72 -20.07 -25.21
N SER A 242 6.99 -18.98 -25.46
CA SER A 242 5.64 -19.04 -26.03
C SER A 242 5.63 -19.09 -27.56
N LEU A 243 6.73 -18.64 -28.18
CA LEU A 243 6.81 -18.55 -29.63
C LEU A 243 7.52 -19.75 -30.24
N THR A 244 6.98 -20.22 -31.37
CA THR A 244 7.72 -21.17 -32.23
C THR A 244 8.80 -20.40 -33.00
N LYS A 245 9.89 -21.07 -33.40
CA LYS A 245 10.95 -20.47 -34.24
C LYS A 245 10.41 -19.77 -35.49
N ARG A 246 9.29 -20.24 -36.00
CA ARG A 246 8.62 -19.65 -37.17
C ARG A 246 7.94 -18.33 -36.78
N ALA A 247 7.27 -18.26 -35.64
CA ALA A 247 6.61 -17.06 -35.14
C ALA A 247 7.64 -16.00 -34.71
N GLU A 248 8.77 -16.43 -34.09
CA GLU A 248 9.90 -15.54 -33.78
C GLU A 248 10.44 -14.84 -35.02
N LYS A 249 10.65 -15.60 -36.11
CA LYS A 249 11.09 -15.02 -37.39
C LYS A 249 10.10 -13.98 -37.92
N TRP A 250 8.80 -14.26 -37.87
CA TRP A 250 7.77 -13.31 -38.31
C TRP A 250 7.71 -12.05 -37.44
N LEU A 251 7.92 -12.19 -36.14
CA LEU A 251 7.97 -11.04 -35.23
C LEU A 251 9.15 -10.13 -35.55
N LEU A 252 10.33 -10.69 -35.81
CA LEU A 252 11.50 -9.95 -36.24
C LEU A 252 11.26 -9.19 -37.56
N GLU A 253 10.66 -9.84 -38.55
CA GLU A 253 10.29 -9.21 -39.82
C GLU A 253 9.26 -8.08 -39.62
N LEU A 254 8.36 -8.21 -38.63
CA LEU A 254 7.40 -7.18 -38.28
C LEU A 254 8.09 -5.98 -37.58
N ASP A 255 9.03 -6.24 -36.67
CA ASP A 255 9.80 -5.20 -35.99
C ASP A 255 10.69 -4.40 -36.97
N GLU A 256 11.27 -5.05 -38.00
CA GLU A 256 12.00 -4.38 -39.07
C GLU A 256 11.13 -3.44 -39.91
N ARG A 257 9.86 -3.81 -40.15
CA ARG A 257 8.90 -2.99 -40.90
C ARG A 257 8.27 -1.86 -40.09
N THR A 258 8.15 -2.07 -38.81
CA THR A 258 7.54 -1.13 -37.86
C THR A 258 8.47 -0.96 -36.67
N PRO A 259 9.54 -0.14 -36.80
CA PRO A 259 10.47 0.07 -35.69
C PRO A 259 9.70 0.49 -34.46
N ARG A 260 9.72 -0.35 -33.41
CA ARG A 260 9.22 0.06 -32.11
C ARG A 260 10.06 1.27 -31.71
N ALA A 261 9.39 2.38 -31.38
CA ALA A 261 10.09 3.54 -30.90
C ALA A 261 10.98 3.08 -29.73
N GLU A 262 12.28 3.40 -29.77
CA GLU A 262 13.27 3.10 -28.72
C GLU A 262 12.87 3.67 -27.36
N LYS A 263 11.90 4.60 -27.36
CA LYS A 263 11.30 5.19 -26.17
C LYS A 263 10.08 4.37 -25.79
N GLY A 264 10.17 3.75 -24.60
CA GLY A 264 9.06 3.02 -24.04
C GLY A 264 7.76 3.85 -23.98
N PHE A 265 6.69 3.17 -23.80
CA PHE A 265 5.34 3.68 -23.71
C PHE A 265 5.09 4.41 -22.36
N PHE A 266 4.50 5.60 -22.41
CA PHE A 266 4.10 6.34 -21.22
C PHE A 266 2.83 5.75 -20.64
N PHE A 267 2.97 4.98 -19.59
CA PHE A 267 1.88 4.18 -19.02
C PHE A 267 0.64 5.03 -18.68
N TYR A 268 0.82 6.13 -17.96
CA TYR A 268 -0.30 7.02 -17.63
C TYR A 268 -0.66 7.95 -18.79
N GLY A 269 0.31 8.61 -19.41
CA GLY A 269 0.06 9.59 -20.46
C GLY A 269 -0.55 8.98 -21.74
N GLU A 270 0.04 7.88 -22.25
CA GLU A 270 -0.45 7.20 -23.45
C GLU A 270 -1.44 6.09 -23.11
N GLY A 271 -1.18 5.32 -22.04
CA GLY A 271 -1.96 4.16 -21.63
C GLY A 271 -3.32 4.51 -21.07
N SER A 272 -3.46 5.67 -20.43
CA SER A 272 -4.74 6.17 -19.90
C SER A 272 -5.30 7.27 -20.81
N ASN A 273 -5.54 6.95 -22.09
CA ASN A 273 -6.24 7.88 -22.98
C ASN A 273 -7.70 8.09 -22.52
N THR A 274 -8.44 9.00 -23.17
CA THR A 274 -9.82 9.34 -22.79
C THR A 274 -10.72 8.11 -22.66
N TYR A 275 -10.60 7.12 -23.55
CA TYR A 275 -11.43 5.90 -23.48
C TYR A 275 -11.09 5.02 -22.30
N VAL A 276 -9.80 4.92 -21.97
CA VAL A 276 -9.34 4.18 -20.76
C VAL A 276 -9.76 4.91 -19.49
N CYS A 277 -9.66 6.24 -19.45
CA CYS A 277 -10.16 7.05 -18.34
C CYS A 277 -11.66 6.84 -18.11
N ASN A 278 -12.47 6.80 -19.16
CA ASN A 278 -13.91 6.52 -19.05
C ASN A 278 -14.17 5.13 -18.43
N VAL A 279 -13.38 4.11 -18.78
CA VAL A 279 -13.50 2.78 -18.16
C VAL A 279 -13.07 2.83 -16.69
N GLN A 280 -12.00 3.54 -16.36
CA GLN A 280 -11.57 3.74 -14.97
C GLN A 280 -12.66 4.40 -14.13
N GLU A 281 -13.33 5.43 -14.64
CA GLU A 281 -14.44 6.10 -13.96
C GLU A 281 -15.66 5.19 -13.74
N GLN A 282 -15.96 4.30 -14.67
CA GLN A 282 -17.05 3.33 -14.51
C GLN A 282 -16.72 2.27 -13.45
N ILE A 283 -15.48 1.77 -13.39
CA ILE A 283 -15.04 0.85 -12.34
C ILE A 283 -14.99 1.58 -10.99
N ASP A 284 -14.61 2.85 -10.97
CA ASP A 284 -14.68 3.68 -9.77
C ASP A 284 -16.13 3.84 -9.28
N HIS A 285 -17.07 3.98 -10.18
CA HIS A 285 -18.49 3.99 -9.81
C HIS A 285 -18.91 2.68 -9.14
N GLU A 286 -18.50 1.51 -9.67
CA GLU A 286 -18.75 0.21 -9.05
C GLU A 286 -18.10 0.14 -7.65
N ARG A 287 -16.84 0.58 -7.50
CA ARG A 287 -16.12 0.66 -6.24
C ARG A 287 -16.89 1.46 -5.19
N ARG A 288 -17.30 2.67 -5.52
CA ARG A 288 -18.04 3.57 -4.62
C ARG A 288 -19.41 3.00 -4.25
N LYS A 289 -20.06 2.30 -5.16
CA LYS A 289 -21.34 1.63 -4.94
C LYS A 289 -21.22 0.50 -3.90
N VAL A 290 -20.18 -0.32 -4.01
CA VAL A 290 -19.90 -1.37 -3.02
C VAL A 290 -19.58 -0.77 -1.66
N ALA A 291 -18.74 0.25 -1.61
CA ALA A 291 -18.41 0.95 -0.37
C ALA A 291 -19.64 1.59 0.30
N ALA A 292 -20.52 2.23 -0.49
CA ALA A 292 -21.77 2.82 0.00
C ALA A 292 -22.69 1.77 0.60
N ALA A 293 -22.77 0.56 0.03
CA ALA A 293 -23.53 -0.56 0.61
C ALA A 293 -22.97 -1.03 1.97
N CYS A 294 -21.71 -0.72 2.27
CA CYS A 294 -21.09 -0.91 3.59
C CYS A 294 -21.18 0.34 4.48
N GLY A 295 -21.92 1.39 4.05
CA GLY A 295 -22.02 2.66 4.76
C GLY A 295 -20.75 3.50 4.77
N LEU A 296 -19.84 3.25 3.82
CA LEU A 296 -18.62 4.03 3.62
C LEU A 296 -18.84 5.08 2.53
N ARG A 297 -18.28 6.27 2.73
CA ARG A 297 -18.28 7.34 1.73
C ARG A 297 -16.87 7.50 1.17
N LEU A 298 -16.72 7.21 -0.11
CA LEU A 298 -15.45 7.37 -0.83
C LEU A 298 -15.50 8.58 -1.75
N ASN A 299 -14.38 9.26 -1.86
CA ASN A 299 -14.15 10.21 -2.94
C ASN A 299 -14.10 9.50 -4.29
N SER A 300 -14.34 10.22 -5.37
CA SER A 300 -14.10 9.69 -6.71
C SER A 300 -12.60 9.49 -6.93
N LEU A 301 -12.25 8.62 -7.90
CA LEU A 301 -10.86 8.40 -8.31
C LEU A 301 -10.13 9.72 -8.60
N LEU A 302 -10.76 10.64 -9.34
CA LEU A 302 -10.17 11.94 -9.63
C LEU A 302 -9.96 12.78 -8.36
N GLN A 303 -10.93 12.78 -7.44
CA GLN A 303 -10.80 13.53 -6.19
C GLN A 303 -9.68 12.93 -5.30
N GLU A 304 -9.57 11.60 -5.23
CA GLU A 304 -8.45 10.95 -4.51
C GLU A 304 -7.10 11.35 -5.12
N CYS A 305 -6.98 11.34 -6.46
CA CYS A 305 -5.78 11.77 -7.16
C CYS A 305 -5.42 13.23 -6.88
N ASN A 306 -6.42 14.13 -6.88
CA ASN A 306 -6.21 15.53 -6.56
C ASN A 306 -5.80 15.73 -5.09
N ASP A 307 -6.46 15.06 -4.14
CA ASP A 307 -6.17 15.16 -2.71
C ASP A 307 -4.75 14.64 -2.36
N GLU A 308 -4.24 13.63 -3.10
CA GLU A 308 -2.91 13.06 -2.89
C GLU A 308 -1.78 14.04 -3.19
N TYR A 309 -1.96 14.92 -4.18
CA TYR A 309 -0.92 15.81 -4.68
C TYR A 309 -1.25 17.30 -4.54
N ASP A 310 -2.36 17.61 -3.85
CA ASP A 310 -2.85 18.99 -3.67
C ASP A 310 -3.03 19.72 -5.01
N THR A 311 -3.77 19.04 -5.92
CA THR A 311 -4.07 19.50 -7.28
C THR A 311 -5.59 19.66 -7.48
N ASP A 312 -6.00 20.29 -8.59
CA ASP A 312 -7.39 20.64 -8.90
C ASP A 312 -7.79 20.30 -10.34
N TYR A 313 -7.24 19.23 -10.91
CA TYR A 313 -7.59 18.78 -12.26
C TYR A 313 -9.09 18.50 -12.38
N GLU A 314 -9.69 18.92 -13.51
CA GLU A 314 -11.12 18.79 -13.76
C GLU A 314 -11.49 17.39 -14.31
N THR A 315 -10.54 16.69 -14.92
CA THR A 315 -10.77 15.36 -15.52
C THR A 315 -9.63 14.39 -15.20
N LEU A 316 -9.95 13.10 -15.14
CA LEU A 316 -8.94 12.05 -14.98
C LEU A 316 -7.93 12.06 -16.14
N ARG A 317 -8.38 12.39 -17.35
CA ARG A 317 -7.48 12.50 -18.50
C ARG A 317 -6.48 13.64 -18.36
N GLU A 318 -6.93 14.77 -17.86
CA GLU A 318 -6.05 15.91 -17.55
C GLU A 318 -5.01 15.56 -16.50
N TYR A 319 -5.43 14.93 -15.38
CA TYR A 319 -4.52 14.40 -14.37
C TYR A 319 -3.48 13.44 -14.98
N CYS A 320 -3.88 12.51 -15.87
CA CYS A 320 -2.97 11.56 -16.53
C CYS A 320 -1.98 12.22 -17.49
N LEU A 321 -2.28 13.41 -18.01
CA LEU A 321 -1.40 14.17 -18.92
C LEU A 321 -0.52 15.18 -18.20
N ALA A 322 -0.93 15.61 -17.00
CA ALA A 322 -0.24 16.66 -16.27
C ALA A 322 1.21 16.23 -15.91
N PRO A 323 2.13 17.19 -15.78
CA PRO A 323 3.50 16.92 -15.35
C PRO A 323 3.57 16.55 -13.87
N SER A 324 2.88 15.48 -13.48
CA SER A 324 2.92 14.92 -12.13
C SER A 324 4.10 13.93 -12.02
N PRO A 325 4.49 13.49 -10.82
CA PRO A 325 5.56 12.51 -10.65
C PRO A 325 5.33 11.20 -11.42
N HIS A 326 4.10 10.91 -11.85
CA HIS A 326 3.73 9.68 -12.56
C HIS A 326 3.88 9.78 -14.08
N ASN A 327 3.67 10.94 -14.70
CA ASN A 327 3.55 11.07 -16.15
C ASN A 327 4.85 10.95 -16.94
N VAL A 328 5.98 11.13 -16.30
CA VAL A 328 7.31 10.95 -16.89
C VAL A 328 7.81 9.51 -16.81
N HIS A 329 6.95 8.56 -16.36
CA HIS A 329 7.35 7.17 -16.16
C HIS A 329 6.96 6.29 -17.32
N HIS A 330 7.99 5.68 -17.93
CA HIS A 330 7.90 4.54 -18.82
C HIS A 330 7.72 3.23 -18.00
N ALA A 331 6.70 3.16 -17.17
CA ALA A 331 6.45 1.99 -16.32
C ALA A 331 5.34 1.11 -16.89
N CYS A 332 5.43 0.76 -18.18
CA CYS A 332 4.59 -0.28 -18.73
C CYS A 332 5.01 -1.62 -18.12
N PRO A 333 4.06 -2.48 -17.67
CA PRO A 333 4.40 -3.85 -17.30
C PRO A 333 5.06 -4.57 -18.48
N ASP A 334 6.14 -5.31 -18.19
CA ASP A 334 6.80 -6.11 -19.20
C ASP A 334 6.01 -7.39 -19.52
N ASP A 335 5.36 -7.98 -18.51
CA ASP A 335 4.61 -9.23 -18.61
C ASP A 335 3.44 -9.29 -17.60
N MET A 336 2.72 -10.41 -17.59
CA MET A 336 1.58 -10.65 -16.69
C MET A 336 1.99 -10.93 -15.22
N GLU A 337 3.27 -11.09 -14.90
CA GLU A 337 3.76 -11.24 -13.53
C GLU A 337 4.06 -9.90 -12.86
N HIS A 338 4.01 -8.80 -13.63
CA HIS A 338 4.14 -7.46 -13.07
C HIS A 338 3.06 -7.20 -12.00
N ARG A 339 3.40 -6.39 -10.97
CA ARG A 339 2.52 -6.10 -9.84
C ARG A 339 1.14 -5.55 -10.24
N TYR A 340 1.03 -4.86 -11.38
CA TYR A 340 -0.25 -4.35 -11.88
C TYR A 340 -1.25 -5.46 -12.28
N PHE A 341 -0.79 -6.71 -12.46
CA PHE A 341 -1.62 -7.88 -12.73
C PHE A 341 -1.63 -8.89 -11.57
N SER A 342 -0.69 -8.83 -10.62
CA SER A 342 -0.64 -9.77 -9.50
C SER A 342 -1.18 -9.15 -8.21
N GLU A 343 -0.61 -8.04 -7.79
CA GLU A 343 -1.01 -7.33 -6.58
C GLU A 343 -2.41 -6.71 -6.73
N GLU A 344 -2.65 -6.01 -7.85
CA GLU A 344 -3.94 -5.36 -8.06
C GLU A 344 -5.09 -6.35 -8.34
N LEU A 345 -4.79 -7.57 -8.82
CA LEU A 345 -5.80 -8.63 -8.90
C LEU A 345 -6.33 -8.98 -7.51
N CYS A 346 -5.47 -9.05 -6.49
CA CYS A 346 -5.91 -9.29 -5.12
C CYS A 346 -6.91 -8.22 -4.67
N SER A 347 -6.65 -6.95 -4.98
CA SER A 347 -7.56 -5.84 -4.63
C SER A 347 -8.89 -5.92 -5.37
N LEU A 348 -8.87 -6.24 -6.67
CA LEU A 348 -10.09 -6.46 -7.46
C LEU A 348 -10.94 -7.60 -6.88
N GLU A 349 -10.30 -8.72 -6.50
CA GLU A 349 -10.96 -9.88 -5.91
C GLU A 349 -11.51 -9.58 -4.51
N ASP A 350 -10.80 -8.77 -3.70
CA ASP A 350 -11.29 -8.33 -2.38
C ASP A 350 -12.57 -7.49 -2.51
N VAL A 351 -12.59 -6.53 -3.43
CA VAL A 351 -13.79 -5.72 -3.71
C VAL A 351 -14.93 -6.59 -4.24
N ALA A 352 -14.63 -7.55 -5.12
CA ALA A 352 -15.64 -8.48 -5.63
C ALA A 352 -16.22 -9.37 -4.53
N ALA A 353 -15.40 -9.80 -3.56
CA ALA A 353 -15.86 -10.57 -2.41
C ALA A 353 -16.81 -9.74 -1.52
N ILE A 354 -16.47 -8.47 -1.24
CA ILE A 354 -17.34 -7.56 -0.49
C ILE A 354 -18.64 -7.31 -1.26
N ALA A 355 -18.56 -7.08 -2.58
CA ALA A 355 -19.73 -6.89 -3.42
C ALA A 355 -20.69 -8.09 -3.38
N ALA A 356 -20.15 -9.32 -3.37
CA ALA A 356 -20.94 -10.53 -3.22
C ALA A 356 -21.67 -10.60 -1.87
N ILE A 357 -21.00 -10.22 -0.76
CA ILE A 357 -21.60 -10.16 0.59
C ILE A 357 -22.73 -9.11 0.61
N ALA A 358 -22.49 -7.93 0.01
CA ALA A 358 -23.47 -6.84 -0.06
C ALA A 358 -24.50 -7.01 -1.19
N LYS A 359 -24.40 -8.06 -2.00
CA LYS A 359 -25.27 -8.33 -3.16
C LYS A 359 -25.30 -7.20 -4.20
N ILE A 360 -24.19 -6.56 -4.42
CA ILE A 360 -24.00 -5.49 -5.41
C ILE A 360 -23.38 -6.06 -6.68
N GLU A 361 -23.97 -5.73 -7.83
CA GLU A 361 -23.42 -6.12 -9.13
C GLU A 361 -22.30 -5.17 -9.57
N ILE A 362 -21.16 -5.76 -9.99
CA ILE A 362 -19.95 -5.08 -10.44
C ILE A 362 -19.41 -5.73 -11.72
N PRO A 363 -20.17 -5.66 -12.82
CA PRO A 363 -19.87 -6.43 -14.04
C PRO A 363 -18.53 -6.07 -14.67
N LEU A 364 -18.12 -4.79 -14.66
CA LEU A 364 -16.83 -4.39 -15.21
C LEU A 364 -15.67 -4.90 -14.37
N THR A 365 -15.73 -4.77 -13.06
CA THR A 365 -14.71 -5.33 -12.15
C THR A 365 -14.53 -6.82 -12.38
N HIS A 366 -15.60 -7.60 -12.50
CA HIS A 366 -15.54 -9.02 -12.84
C HIS A 366 -14.94 -9.29 -14.22
N ALA A 367 -15.22 -8.47 -15.21
CA ALA A 367 -14.63 -8.61 -16.54
C ALA A 367 -13.10 -8.46 -16.48
N PHE A 368 -12.59 -7.47 -15.73
CA PHE A 368 -11.15 -7.25 -15.56
C PHE A 368 -10.47 -8.40 -14.82
N ILE A 369 -11.07 -8.91 -13.73
CA ILE A 369 -10.59 -10.11 -13.02
C ILE A 369 -10.45 -11.29 -14.00
N ASN A 370 -11.49 -11.55 -14.79
CA ASN A 370 -11.51 -12.66 -15.75
C ASN A 370 -10.45 -12.50 -16.84
N ILE A 371 -10.24 -11.29 -17.37
CA ILE A 371 -9.21 -11.01 -18.40
C ILE A 371 -7.81 -11.27 -17.81
N ILE A 372 -7.52 -10.83 -16.58
CA ILE A 372 -6.23 -11.07 -15.94
C ILE A 372 -5.99 -12.58 -15.74
N HIS A 373 -6.98 -13.32 -15.23
CA HIS A 373 -6.86 -14.77 -15.08
C HIS A 373 -6.63 -15.48 -16.42
N ALA A 374 -7.42 -15.12 -17.44
CA ALA A 374 -7.27 -15.69 -18.77
C ALA A 374 -5.90 -15.38 -19.39
N GLY A 375 -5.41 -14.16 -19.24
CA GLY A 375 -4.09 -13.75 -19.71
C GLY A 375 -2.94 -14.53 -19.02
N LYS A 376 -3.13 -14.92 -17.76
CA LYS A 376 -2.20 -15.81 -17.00
C LYS A 376 -2.37 -17.28 -17.33
N GLY A 377 -3.20 -17.65 -18.31
CA GLY A 377 -3.49 -19.02 -18.65
C GLY A 377 -4.30 -19.78 -17.59
N LYS A 378 -4.90 -19.06 -16.64
CA LYS A 378 -5.74 -19.65 -15.58
C LYS A 378 -7.20 -19.51 -15.99
N ILE A 379 -7.92 -20.62 -15.99
CA ILE A 379 -9.38 -20.58 -16.12
C ILE A 379 -9.92 -20.47 -14.69
N ASN A 380 -10.67 -19.41 -14.40
CA ASN A 380 -11.46 -19.35 -13.17
C ASN A 380 -12.88 -19.89 -13.45
N PRO A 381 -13.10 -21.21 -13.39
CA PRO A 381 -14.34 -21.82 -13.85
C PRO A 381 -15.53 -21.54 -12.91
N THR A 382 -15.28 -21.00 -11.73
CA THR A 382 -16.32 -20.85 -10.70
C THR A 382 -16.70 -19.43 -10.40
N GLY A 383 -15.99 -18.43 -10.94
CA GLY A 383 -16.21 -17.01 -10.61
C GLY A 383 -16.04 -16.70 -9.10
N LYS A 384 -15.54 -17.67 -8.32
CA LYS A 384 -15.28 -17.47 -6.89
C LYS A 384 -13.98 -16.73 -6.72
N SER A 385 -14.03 -15.65 -5.96
CA SER A 385 -12.85 -14.92 -5.50
C SER A 385 -11.93 -15.87 -4.71
N SER A 386 -10.63 -15.77 -4.95
CA SER A 386 -9.60 -16.42 -4.11
C SER A 386 -9.40 -15.67 -2.78
N SER A 387 -10.01 -14.50 -2.63
CA SER A 387 -9.90 -13.65 -1.45
C SER A 387 -10.41 -14.33 -0.18
N VAL A 388 -9.62 -14.22 0.90
CA VAL A 388 -10.02 -14.65 2.26
C VAL A 388 -11.32 -13.96 2.70
N ILE A 389 -11.57 -12.74 2.20
CA ILE A 389 -12.77 -11.93 2.48
C ILE A 389 -14.04 -12.63 1.96
N GLY A 390 -13.93 -13.48 0.96
CA GLY A 390 -15.07 -14.26 0.47
C GLY A 390 -15.71 -15.19 1.52
N ASN A 391 -15.00 -15.46 2.62
CA ASN A 391 -15.51 -16.24 3.74
C ASN A 391 -16.13 -15.38 4.86
N PHE A 392 -16.17 -14.06 4.71
CA PHE A 392 -16.67 -13.14 5.72
C PHE A 392 -18.19 -13.04 5.67
N SER A 393 -18.76 -12.70 6.83
CA SER A 393 -20.16 -12.33 7.00
C SER A 393 -20.30 -10.80 7.03
N SER A 394 -21.53 -10.30 6.96
CA SER A 394 -21.82 -8.88 7.19
C SER A 394 -21.32 -8.40 8.55
N SER A 395 -21.38 -9.25 9.60
CA SER A 395 -20.86 -8.91 10.92
C SER A 395 -19.33 -8.76 10.95
N ASP A 396 -18.61 -9.51 10.12
CA ASP A 396 -17.15 -9.32 9.99
C ASP A 396 -16.84 -7.97 9.34
N LEU A 397 -17.58 -7.56 8.31
CA LEU A 397 -17.40 -6.24 7.69
C LEU A 397 -17.69 -5.09 8.67
N ILE A 398 -18.73 -5.22 9.52
CA ILE A 398 -19.04 -4.24 10.56
C ILE A 398 -17.89 -4.15 11.58
N ARG A 399 -17.29 -5.27 11.98
CA ARG A 399 -16.14 -5.30 12.88
C ARG A 399 -14.95 -4.50 12.33
N PHE A 400 -14.79 -4.44 11.02
CA PHE A 400 -13.72 -3.70 10.35
C PHE A 400 -14.15 -2.29 9.89
N GLY A 401 -15.33 -1.83 10.30
CA GLY A 401 -15.74 -0.44 10.19
C GLY A 401 -16.84 -0.15 9.19
N ALA A 402 -17.50 -1.17 8.59
CA ALA A 402 -18.78 -0.91 7.95
C ALA A 402 -19.78 -0.39 8.99
N THR A 403 -20.57 0.61 8.63
CA THR A 403 -21.63 1.10 9.52
C THR A 403 -22.90 0.23 9.42
N HIS A 404 -23.11 -0.37 8.27
CA HIS A 404 -24.14 -1.35 7.95
C HIS A 404 -23.70 -2.13 6.71
N VAL A 405 -24.39 -3.20 6.38
CA VAL A 405 -24.27 -3.89 5.10
C VAL A 405 -25.69 -4.00 4.53
N SER A 406 -26.07 -3.07 3.65
CA SER A 406 -27.38 -3.07 3.02
C SER A 406 -27.44 -4.06 1.87
N ASN A 407 -28.56 -4.77 1.76
CA ASN A 407 -28.89 -5.57 0.60
C ASN A 407 -29.63 -4.71 -0.44
N LYS A 408 -29.60 -5.13 -1.71
CA LYS A 408 -30.23 -4.45 -2.86
C LYS A 408 -31.69 -4.03 -2.64
N ASP A 409 -32.40 -4.69 -1.72
CA ASP A 409 -33.82 -4.45 -1.46
C ASP A 409 -34.09 -3.21 -0.58
N GLU A 410 -33.05 -2.63 0.04
CA GLU A 410 -33.15 -1.45 0.92
C GLU A 410 -32.70 -0.13 0.25
N MET A 411 -32.15 -0.19 -0.97
CA MET A 411 -31.61 0.98 -1.69
C MET A 411 -32.59 1.59 -2.72
N VAL A 412 -33.86 1.24 -2.66
CA VAL A 412 -34.92 1.84 -3.49
C VAL A 412 -35.69 2.84 -2.61
N GLU A 413 -35.09 3.99 -2.37
CA GLU A 413 -35.81 5.23 -2.07
C GLU A 413 -34.99 6.44 -2.58
#